data_8d415c5659f5d3ae875d4aa3e4ee52d4
#
_entry.id   8d415c5659f5d3ae875d4aa3e4ee52d4
#
_cell.length_a   1.000
_cell.length_b   1.000
_cell.length_c   1.000
_cell.angle_alpha   90.00
_cell.angle_beta   90.00
_cell.angle_gamma   90.00
#
_symmetry.space_group_name_H-M   'P 1'
#
loop_
_entity.id
_entity.type
_entity.pdbx_description
1 polymer ?
#
loop_
_entity_poly.entity_id
_entity_poly.type
_entity_poly.pdbx_seq_one_letter_code
_entity_poly.pdbx_strand_id
1 'polypeptide(L)'
;MTKWVCTVCGYVYEGDAAPAECPVCHVGADKFKKVEGDLTLAAEHEYGVYAKTVKNNPEISDEDKKYIFDQLKANFVGECSEVGMYLCMARIAHREGYPEVGLYWEKAAYEEAEHAAKFAEMLGEDLEPNMKATTKDNLKWRVDCEFGATAGKFDLAKCAKKNNLDAIHDTVHEMARDEARHGKALQGLLERYFG
;
A
#
# COMPACT_ATOMS: atom_id res chain seq x y z
N MET A 1 -19.44 -27.87 -12.74
CA MET A 1 -18.05 -28.00 -13.16
C MET A 1 -17.17 -27.89 -11.92
N THR A 2 -16.16 -28.70 -11.82
CA THR A 2 -15.23 -28.69 -10.69
C THR A 2 -14.23 -27.54 -10.87
N LYS A 3 -13.90 -26.81 -9.79
CA LYS A 3 -12.84 -25.80 -9.80
C LYS A 3 -11.52 -26.40 -9.32
N TRP A 4 -10.46 -26.03 -9.99
CA TRP A 4 -9.10 -26.47 -9.72
C TRP A 4 -8.22 -25.24 -9.54
N VAL A 5 -7.45 -25.18 -8.47
CA VAL A 5 -6.53 -24.06 -8.18
C VAL A 5 -5.09 -24.50 -8.34
N CYS A 6 -4.33 -23.75 -9.13
CA CYS A 6 -2.88 -23.90 -9.20
C CYS A 6 -2.25 -23.47 -7.87
N THR A 7 -1.53 -24.36 -7.20
CA THR A 7 -0.90 -24.10 -5.90
C THR A 7 0.35 -23.22 -5.99
N VAL A 8 0.79 -22.89 -7.21
CA VAL A 8 1.98 -22.06 -7.45
C VAL A 8 1.60 -20.60 -7.72
N CYS A 9 0.60 -20.35 -8.60
CA CYS A 9 0.25 -18.98 -9.00
C CYS A 9 -1.20 -18.59 -8.68
N GLY A 10 -2.01 -19.48 -8.09
CA GLY A 10 -3.40 -19.19 -7.74
C GLY A 10 -4.39 -19.24 -8.92
N TYR A 11 -3.95 -19.50 -10.14
CA TYR A 11 -4.86 -19.59 -11.29
C TYR A 11 -5.98 -20.61 -11.05
N VAL A 12 -7.22 -20.22 -11.33
CA VAL A 12 -8.41 -21.05 -11.18
C VAL A 12 -8.86 -21.55 -12.54
N TYR A 13 -8.99 -22.87 -12.66
CA TYR A 13 -9.49 -23.56 -13.85
C TYR A 13 -10.82 -24.25 -13.54
N GLU A 14 -11.80 -24.16 -14.42
CA GLU A 14 -13.07 -24.86 -14.33
C GLU A 14 -13.14 -25.99 -15.36
N GLY A 15 -13.25 -27.23 -14.86
CA GLY A 15 -13.31 -28.41 -15.72
C GLY A 15 -13.49 -29.69 -14.89
N ASP A 16 -13.70 -30.82 -15.57
CA ASP A 16 -13.92 -32.10 -14.91
C ASP A 16 -12.62 -32.70 -14.31
N ALA A 17 -11.47 -32.26 -14.83
CA ALA A 17 -10.13 -32.60 -14.32
C ALA A 17 -9.23 -31.39 -14.36
N ALA A 18 -8.11 -31.44 -13.62
CA ALA A 18 -7.06 -30.41 -13.69
C ALA A 18 -6.52 -30.28 -15.13
N PRO A 19 -6.18 -29.07 -15.61
CA PRO A 19 -5.53 -28.93 -16.91
C PRO A 19 -4.15 -29.57 -16.92
N ALA A 20 -3.70 -30.05 -18.07
CA ALA A 20 -2.41 -30.71 -18.18
C ALA A 20 -1.24 -29.75 -17.81
N GLU A 21 -1.42 -28.48 -18.07
CA GLU A 21 -0.44 -27.40 -17.79
C GLU A 21 -1.18 -26.12 -17.39
N CYS A 22 -0.62 -25.39 -16.42
CA CYS A 22 -1.14 -24.08 -16.01
C CYS A 22 -0.85 -23.04 -17.10
N PRO A 23 -1.87 -22.33 -17.65
CA PRO A 23 -1.65 -21.34 -18.72
C PRO A 23 -0.92 -20.08 -18.24
N VAL A 24 -0.75 -19.89 -16.91
CA VAL A 24 -0.09 -18.71 -16.34
C VAL A 24 1.35 -18.98 -15.96
N CYS A 25 1.64 -20.07 -15.23
CA CYS A 25 2.98 -20.35 -14.72
C CYS A 25 3.61 -21.66 -15.28
N HIS A 26 2.95 -22.32 -16.23
CA HIS A 26 3.43 -23.49 -16.96
C HIS A 26 3.77 -24.73 -16.11
N VAL A 27 3.26 -24.82 -14.88
CA VAL A 27 3.43 -26.03 -14.05
C VAL A 27 2.42 -27.10 -14.45
N GLY A 28 2.76 -28.35 -14.21
CA GLY A 28 1.93 -29.51 -14.57
C GLY A 28 0.69 -29.66 -13.68
N ALA A 29 -0.20 -30.59 -14.10
CA ALA A 29 -1.45 -30.91 -13.43
C ALA A 29 -1.28 -31.32 -11.95
N ASP A 30 -0.13 -31.84 -11.56
CA ASP A 30 0.21 -32.23 -10.19
C ASP A 30 0.26 -31.06 -9.20
N LYS A 31 0.31 -29.83 -9.71
CA LYS A 31 0.25 -28.58 -8.93
C LYS A 31 -1.15 -28.01 -8.79
N PHE A 32 -2.16 -28.69 -9.30
CA PHE A 32 -3.54 -28.28 -9.11
C PHE A 32 -4.19 -29.03 -7.96
N LYS A 33 -4.95 -28.31 -7.13
CA LYS A 33 -5.82 -28.88 -6.10
C LYS A 33 -7.27 -28.67 -6.48
N LYS A 34 -8.07 -29.73 -6.30
CA LYS A 34 -9.53 -29.63 -6.39
C LYS A 34 -10.03 -28.74 -5.25
N VAL A 35 -10.92 -27.83 -5.58
CA VAL A 35 -11.57 -26.99 -4.59
C VAL A 35 -12.95 -27.55 -4.29
N GLU A 36 -13.19 -27.89 -3.02
CA GLU A 36 -14.47 -28.29 -2.51
C GLU A 36 -15.11 -27.11 -1.77
N GLY A 37 -16.28 -26.66 -2.24
CA GLY A 37 -16.99 -25.52 -1.72
C GLY A 37 -16.94 -24.30 -2.66
N ASP A 38 -17.68 -23.26 -2.32
CA ASP A 38 -17.57 -21.99 -3.00
C ASP A 38 -16.17 -21.42 -2.74
N LEU A 39 -15.38 -21.29 -3.82
CA LEU A 39 -14.29 -20.34 -3.79
C LEU A 39 -14.94 -18.97 -3.59
N THR A 40 -14.99 -18.50 -2.37
CA THR A 40 -14.79 -17.10 -2.19
C THR A 40 -13.38 -16.84 -2.72
N LEU A 41 -13.29 -16.41 -3.97
CA LEU A 41 -12.12 -15.68 -4.41
C LEU A 41 -11.92 -14.69 -3.27
N ALA A 42 -10.80 -14.83 -2.55
CA ALA A 42 -10.43 -13.83 -1.57
C ALA A 42 -10.65 -12.52 -2.28
N ALA A 43 -11.63 -11.73 -1.82
CA ALA A 43 -11.88 -10.43 -2.41
C ALA A 43 -10.52 -9.79 -2.38
N GLU A 44 -9.93 -9.62 -3.56
CA GLU A 44 -8.55 -9.24 -3.67
C GLU A 44 -8.42 -7.98 -2.84
N HIS A 45 -7.66 -8.06 -1.72
CA HIS A 45 -7.39 -6.93 -0.85
C HIS A 45 -8.55 -6.38 -0.02
N GLU A 46 -9.41 -7.22 0.52
CA GLU A 46 -10.40 -6.78 1.50
C GLU A 46 -9.70 -6.38 2.81
N TYR A 47 -9.95 -5.14 3.24
CA TYR A 47 -9.27 -4.49 4.36
C TYR A 47 -9.29 -5.32 5.66
N GLY A 48 -8.10 -5.72 6.12
CA GLY A 48 -7.87 -6.43 7.38
C GLY A 48 -8.34 -7.88 7.44
N VAL A 49 -8.85 -8.46 6.34
CA VAL A 49 -9.34 -9.85 6.31
C VAL A 49 -8.20 -10.83 6.48
N TYR A 50 -7.07 -10.61 5.82
CA TYR A 50 -5.91 -11.49 5.91
C TYR A 50 -5.30 -11.50 7.32
N ALA A 51 -5.17 -10.36 7.96
CA ALA A 51 -4.70 -10.26 9.34
C ALA A 51 -5.59 -11.08 10.30
N LYS A 52 -6.91 -10.98 10.16
CA LYS A 52 -7.86 -11.79 10.94
C LYS A 52 -7.71 -13.29 10.66
N THR A 53 -7.53 -13.66 9.38
CA THR A 53 -7.34 -15.07 8.97
C THR A 53 -6.08 -15.64 9.62
N VAL A 54 -4.96 -14.94 9.58
CA VAL A 54 -3.70 -15.39 10.20
C VAL A 54 -3.86 -15.53 11.72
N LYS A 55 -4.44 -14.51 12.39
CA LYS A 55 -4.64 -14.52 13.84
C LYS A 55 -5.51 -15.69 14.32
N ASN A 56 -6.58 -15.96 13.59
CA ASN A 56 -7.59 -16.92 13.98
C ASN A 56 -7.30 -18.37 13.52
N ASN A 57 -6.26 -18.56 12.71
CA ASN A 57 -5.89 -19.91 12.27
C ASN A 57 -5.12 -20.66 13.37
N PRO A 58 -5.69 -21.74 13.93
CA PRO A 58 -5.03 -22.52 14.98
C PRO A 58 -3.88 -23.40 14.46
N GLU A 59 -3.79 -23.61 13.15
CA GLU A 59 -2.74 -24.41 12.51
C GLU A 59 -1.43 -23.63 12.31
N ILE A 60 -1.47 -22.30 12.43
CA ILE A 60 -0.30 -21.44 12.31
C ILE A 60 0.31 -21.25 13.70
N SER A 61 1.60 -21.55 13.85
CA SER A 61 2.33 -21.32 15.09
C SER A 61 2.40 -19.84 15.46
N ASP A 62 2.55 -19.51 16.73
CA ASP A 62 2.70 -18.11 17.17
C ASP A 62 3.97 -17.47 16.61
N GLU A 63 5.03 -18.26 16.40
CA GLU A 63 6.28 -17.81 15.77
C GLU A 63 6.04 -17.44 14.31
N ASP A 64 5.34 -18.27 13.54
CA ASP A 64 5.02 -17.97 12.14
C ASP A 64 4.04 -16.79 12.01
N LYS A 65 3.04 -16.70 12.90
CA LYS A 65 2.17 -15.52 12.95
C LYS A 65 2.96 -14.23 13.13
N LYS A 66 3.85 -14.24 14.13
CA LYS A 66 4.73 -13.09 14.39
C LYS A 66 5.59 -12.77 13.18
N TYR A 67 6.24 -13.77 12.58
CA TYR A 67 7.07 -13.59 11.38
C TYR A 67 6.26 -12.99 10.22
N ILE A 68 5.07 -13.51 9.93
CA ILE A 68 4.19 -13.00 8.88
C ILE A 68 3.87 -11.52 9.10
N PHE A 69 3.43 -11.15 10.31
CA PHE A 69 3.11 -9.75 10.60
C PHE A 69 4.32 -8.83 10.53
N ASP A 70 5.45 -9.26 11.06
CA ASP A 70 6.69 -8.47 11.01
C ASP A 70 7.14 -8.23 9.57
N GLN A 71 7.07 -9.26 8.71
CA GLN A 71 7.43 -9.14 7.29
C GLN A 71 6.44 -8.27 6.50
N LEU A 72 5.14 -8.42 6.71
CA LEU A 72 4.15 -7.57 6.05
C LEU A 72 4.35 -6.09 6.40
N LYS A 73 4.64 -5.78 7.67
CA LYS A 73 4.93 -4.40 8.12
C LYS A 73 6.25 -3.88 7.53
N ALA A 74 7.30 -4.69 7.54
CA ALA A 74 8.60 -4.31 7.00
C ALA A 74 8.51 -4.04 5.49
N ASN A 75 7.80 -4.88 4.74
CA ASN A 75 7.54 -4.65 3.32
C ASN A 75 6.75 -3.36 3.09
N PHE A 76 5.66 -3.12 3.82
CA PHE A 76 4.92 -1.86 3.71
C PHE A 76 5.84 -0.63 3.84
N VAL A 77 6.71 -0.62 4.85
CA VAL A 77 7.66 0.50 5.07
C VAL A 77 8.68 0.58 3.93
N GLY A 78 9.16 -0.56 3.44
CA GLY A 78 10.06 -0.65 2.29
C GLY A 78 9.46 -0.01 1.05
N GLU A 79 8.28 -0.46 0.65
CA GLU A 79 7.56 0.04 -0.54
C GLU A 79 7.28 1.55 -0.44
N CYS A 80 6.78 2.03 0.72
CA CYS A 80 6.59 3.46 0.94
C CYS A 80 7.88 4.28 0.77
N SER A 81 9.01 3.74 1.21
CA SER A 81 10.32 4.39 1.09
C SER A 81 10.79 4.40 -0.36
N GLU A 82 10.57 3.31 -1.09
CA GLU A 82 10.96 3.18 -2.50
C GLU A 82 10.21 4.14 -3.40
N VAL A 83 8.94 4.45 -3.14
CA VAL A 83 8.19 5.50 -3.85
C VAL A 83 8.97 6.82 -3.87
N GLY A 84 9.41 7.30 -2.70
CA GLY A 84 10.15 8.55 -2.59
C GLY A 84 11.55 8.48 -3.22
N MET A 85 12.25 7.37 -3.01
CA MET A 85 13.59 7.15 -3.57
C MET A 85 13.56 7.07 -5.09
N TYR A 86 12.62 6.33 -5.69
CA TYR A 86 12.53 6.16 -7.14
C TYR A 86 12.15 7.47 -7.84
N LEU A 87 11.23 8.27 -7.26
CA LEU A 87 10.96 9.61 -7.79
C LEU A 87 12.18 10.55 -7.70
N CYS A 88 13.01 10.41 -6.66
CA CYS A 88 14.26 11.15 -6.57
C CYS A 88 15.26 10.69 -7.65
N MET A 89 15.41 9.37 -7.85
CA MET A 89 16.27 8.79 -8.89
C MET A 89 15.80 9.18 -10.29
N ALA A 90 14.49 9.24 -10.53
CA ALA A 90 13.91 9.73 -11.78
C ALA A 90 14.36 11.17 -12.08
N ARG A 91 14.26 12.06 -11.09
CA ARG A 91 14.70 13.46 -11.24
C ARG A 91 16.21 13.58 -11.52
N ILE A 92 17.02 12.70 -10.94
CA ILE A 92 18.46 12.63 -11.20
C ILE A 92 18.70 12.20 -12.66
N ALA A 93 18.08 11.12 -13.10
CA ALA A 93 18.21 10.61 -14.45
C ALA A 93 17.80 11.64 -15.51
N HIS A 94 16.69 12.36 -15.30
CA HIS A 94 16.27 13.45 -16.20
C HIS A 94 17.30 14.57 -16.28
N ARG A 95 17.88 14.98 -15.15
CA ARG A 95 18.93 16.03 -15.13
C ARG A 95 20.22 15.59 -15.79
N GLU A 96 20.54 14.30 -15.75
CA GLU A 96 21.72 13.72 -16.41
C GLU A 96 21.51 13.43 -17.89
N GLY A 97 20.28 13.60 -18.42
CA GLY A 97 19.96 13.38 -19.83
C GLY A 97 19.59 11.93 -20.16
N TYR A 98 19.12 11.14 -19.17
CA TYR A 98 18.63 9.78 -19.36
C TYR A 98 17.10 9.70 -19.19
N PRO A 99 16.30 10.31 -20.08
CA PRO A 99 14.85 10.41 -19.88
C PRO A 99 14.15 9.04 -19.85
N GLU A 100 14.63 8.05 -20.61
CA GLU A 100 14.07 6.69 -20.60
C GLU A 100 14.22 6.03 -19.23
N VAL A 101 15.37 6.19 -18.58
CA VAL A 101 15.62 5.70 -17.22
C VAL A 101 14.74 6.45 -16.21
N GLY A 102 14.61 7.77 -16.37
CA GLY A 102 13.74 8.60 -15.53
C GLY A 102 12.27 8.14 -15.58
N LEU A 103 11.74 7.96 -16.78
CA LEU A 103 10.36 7.47 -16.99
C LEU A 103 10.14 6.08 -16.40
N TYR A 104 11.13 5.20 -16.48
CA TYR A 104 11.03 3.88 -15.85
C TYR A 104 10.94 3.97 -14.32
N TRP A 105 11.77 4.82 -13.69
CA TRP A 105 11.72 5.06 -12.24
C TRP A 105 10.39 5.67 -11.79
N GLU A 106 9.81 6.59 -12.56
CA GLU A 106 8.49 7.16 -12.27
C GLU A 106 7.40 6.09 -12.30
N LYS A 107 7.45 5.19 -13.31
CA LYS A 107 6.53 4.08 -13.42
C LYS A 107 6.69 3.11 -12.22
N ALA A 108 7.93 2.71 -11.91
CA ALA A 108 8.22 1.82 -10.79
C ALA A 108 7.73 2.43 -9.46
N ALA A 109 7.95 3.73 -9.21
CA ALA A 109 7.44 4.39 -8.01
C ALA A 109 5.92 4.27 -7.83
N TYR A 110 5.15 4.30 -8.93
CA TYR A 110 3.71 4.07 -8.86
C TYR A 110 3.38 2.60 -8.55
N GLU A 111 4.12 1.65 -9.11
CA GLU A 111 3.95 0.22 -8.83
C GLU A 111 4.25 -0.08 -7.36
N GLU A 112 5.30 0.53 -6.76
CA GLU A 112 5.60 0.39 -5.32
C GLU A 112 4.51 1.02 -4.43
N ALA A 113 3.89 2.12 -4.87
CA ALA A 113 2.74 2.68 -4.16
C ALA A 113 1.54 1.72 -4.11
N GLU A 114 1.29 0.99 -5.20
CA GLU A 114 0.26 -0.06 -5.26
C GLU A 114 0.62 -1.27 -4.37
N HIS A 115 1.90 -1.66 -4.31
CA HIS A 115 2.36 -2.72 -3.39
C HIS A 115 2.15 -2.31 -1.94
N ALA A 116 2.54 -1.09 -1.57
CA ALA A 116 2.31 -0.55 -0.23
C ALA A 116 0.81 -0.56 0.13
N ALA A 117 -0.07 -0.15 -0.79
CA ALA A 117 -1.51 -0.17 -0.56
C ALA A 117 -2.02 -1.59 -0.28
N LYS A 118 -1.54 -2.60 -1.02
CA LYS A 118 -1.91 -4.01 -0.81
C LYS A 118 -1.47 -4.52 0.57
N PHE A 119 -0.24 -4.22 1.00
CA PHE A 119 0.22 -4.56 2.35
C PHE A 119 -0.62 -3.86 3.44
N ALA A 120 -1.00 -2.60 3.22
CA ALA A 120 -1.88 -1.89 4.13
C ALA A 120 -3.26 -2.53 4.24
N GLU A 121 -3.85 -2.95 3.13
CA GLU A 121 -5.13 -3.68 3.11
C GLU A 121 -5.03 -5.04 3.81
N MET A 122 -3.93 -5.79 3.60
CA MET A 122 -3.71 -7.07 4.28
C MET A 122 -3.64 -6.91 5.79
N LEU A 123 -2.93 -5.89 6.28
CA LEU A 123 -2.71 -5.65 7.70
C LEU A 123 -3.90 -4.96 8.39
N GLY A 124 -4.57 -4.04 7.69
CA GLY A 124 -5.66 -3.28 8.27
C GLY A 124 -5.24 -2.49 9.52
N GLU A 125 -6.03 -2.58 10.59
CA GLU A 125 -5.75 -1.90 11.87
C GLU A 125 -4.48 -2.42 12.58
N ASP A 126 -3.91 -3.53 12.17
CA ASP A 126 -2.63 -4.01 12.67
C ASP A 126 -1.43 -3.20 12.16
N LEU A 127 -1.60 -2.52 11.03
CA LEU A 127 -0.62 -1.56 10.53
C LEU A 127 -0.78 -0.21 11.24
N GLU A 128 -1.99 0.35 11.18
CA GLU A 128 -2.31 1.67 11.71
C GLU A 128 -3.71 1.63 12.36
N PRO A 129 -3.79 1.68 13.70
CA PRO A 129 -5.06 1.54 14.42
C PRO A 129 -6.11 2.61 14.09
N ASN A 130 -5.70 3.77 13.58
CA ASN A 130 -6.61 4.85 13.22
C ASN A 130 -7.16 4.72 11.79
N MET A 131 -6.48 3.97 10.91
CA MET A 131 -7.00 3.66 9.58
C MET A 131 -8.13 2.63 9.70
N LYS A 132 -9.28 2.92 9.12
CA LYS A 132 -10.50 2.10 9.25
C LYS A 132 -11.01 1.60 7.89
N ALA A 133 -11.89 0.61 7.94
CA ALA A 133 -12.56 0.08 6.75
C ALA A 133 -13.66 1.02 6.21
N THR A 134 -13.81 2.23 6.73
CA THR A 134 -14.83 3.19 6.30
C THR A 134 -14.22 4.50 5.84
N THR A 135 -14.70 5.01 4.71
CA THR A 135 -14.29 6.31 4.17
C THR A 135 -14.53 7.45 5.16
N LYS A 136 -15.67 7.43 5.86
CA LYS A 136 -16.02 8.47 6.84
C LYS A 136 -14.98 8.59 7.95
N ASP A 137 -14.58 7.47 8.53
CA ASP A 137 -13.64 7.47 9.65
C ASP A 137 -12.23 7.84 9.18
N ASN A 138 -11.82 7.37 8.00
CA ASN A 138 -10.53 7.74 7.40
C ASN A 138 -10.46 9.24 7.08
N LEU A 139 -11.53 9.84 6.55
CA LEU A 139 -11.59 11.29 6.34
C LEU A 139 -11.43 12.05 7.64
N LYS A 140 -12.17 11.68 8.70
CA LYS A 140 -12.06 12.33 10.03
C LYS A 140 -10.64 12.30 10.56
N TRP A 141 -10.04 11.12 10.58
CA TRP A 141 -8.68 10.95 11.05
C TRP A 141 -7.67 11.75 10.25
N ARG A 142 -7.75 11.69 8.91
CA ARG A 142 -6.77 12.37 8.05
C ARG A 142 -6.85 13.88 8.10
N VAL A 143 -8.02 14.48 8.29
CA VAL A 143 -8.14 15.94 8.48
C VAL A 143 -7.21 16.43 9.60
N ASP A 144 -7.25 15.80 10.76
CA ASP A 144 -6.41 16.17 11.91
C ASP A 144 -4.92 15.94 11.61
N CYS A 145 -4.59 14.84 10.93
CA CYS A 145 -3.21 14.53 10.54
C CYS A 145 -2.63 15.57 9.58
N GLU A 146 -3.38 16.00 8.56
CA GLU A 146 -2.94 17.00 7.59
C GLU A 146 -2.68 18.36 8.25
N PHE A 147 -3.56 18.79 9.18
CA PHE A 147 -3.32 20.02 9.94
C PHE A 147 -2.14 19.90 10.90
N GLY A 148 -1.92 18.72 11.51
CA GLY A 148 -0.73 18.43 12.30
C GLY A 148 0.55 18.48 11.46
N ALA A 149 0.53 17.86 10.27
CA ALA A 149 1.64 17.89 9.32
C ALA A 149 1.95 19.32 8.83
N THR A 150 0.91 20.14 8.61
CA THR A 150 1.06 21.57 8.31
C THR A 150 1.85 22.29 9.39
N ALA A 151 1.45 22.15 10.66
CA ALA A 151 2.12 22.80 11.78
C ALA A 151 3.59 22.36 11.92
N GLY A 152 3.86 21.04 11.85
CA GLY A 152 5.22 20.50 11.95
C GLY A 152 6.14 20.98 10.83
N LYS A 153 5.63 21.03 9.57
CA LYS A 153 6.40 21.56 8.45
C LYS A 153 6.66 23.06 8.57
N PHE A 154 5.71 23.86 9.06
CA PHE A 154 5.95 25.28 9.34
C PHE A 154 7.03 25.49 10.41
N ASP A 155 7.07 24.68 11.46
CA ASP A 155 8.09 24.80 12.50
C ASP A 155 9.48 24.41 11.96
N LEU A 156 9.57 23.39 11.10
CA LEU A 156 10.81 23.07 10.39
C LEU A 156 11.25 24.22 9.47
N ALA A 157 10.32 24.81 8.70
CA ALA A 157 10.60 25.93 7.82
C ALA A 157 11.14 27.14 8.61
N LYS A 158 10.51 27.51 9.74
CA LYS A 158 11.00 28.59 10.64
C LYS A 158 12.41 28.30 11.15
N CYS A 159 12.67 27.05 11.56
CA CYS A 159 13.99 26.63 12.00
C CYS A 159 15.03 26.76 10.89
N ALA A 160 14.71 26.33 9.67
CA ALA A 160 15.58 26.49 8.51
C ALA A 160 15.87 27.97 8.20
N LYS A 161 14.86 28.82 8.24
CA LYS A 161 15.03 30.28 8.03
C LYS A 161 15.95 30.91 9.06
N LYS A 162 15.77 30.56 10.33
CA LYS A 162 16.63 31.04 11.44
C LYS A 162 18.10 30.71 11.21
N ASN A 163 18.40 29.62 10.52
CA ASN A 163 19.74 29.16 10.21
C ASN A 163 20.23 29.51 8.81
N ASN A 164 19.57 30.42 8.11
CA ASN A 164 19.90 30.86 6.74
C ASN A 164 19.90 29.72 5.71
N LEU A 165 19.01 28.73 5.88
CA LEU A 165 18.83 27.59 4.97
C LEU A 165 17.61 27.84 4.06
N ASP A 166 17.69 28.87 3.21
CA ASP A 166 16.57 29.38 2.43
C ASP A 166 15.97 28.29 1.50
N ALA A 167 16.80 27.49 0.86
CA ALA A 167 16.30 26.41 -0.01
C ALA A 167 15.46 25.36 0.75
N ILE A 168 15.85 25.01 1.98
CA ILE A 168 15.09 24.11 2.84
C ILE A 168 13.82 24.81 3.30
N HIS A 169 13.93 26.06 3.76
CA HIS A 169 12.79 26.87 4.18
C HIS A 169 11.72 26.93 3.09
N ASP A 170 12.08 27.34 1.89
CA ASP A 170 11.13 27.56 0.79
C ASP A 170 10.45 26.24 0.39
N THR A 171 11.22 25.16 0.25
CA THR A 171 10.69 23.84 -0.10
C THR A 171 9.72 23.31 0.96
N VAL A 172 10.10 23.37 2.23
CA VAL A 172 9.26 22.83 3.31
C VAL A 172 8.04 23.73 3.57
N HIS A 173 8.18 25.04 3.38
CA HIS A 173 7.07 25.98 3.49
C HIS A 173 6.00 25.74 2.41
N GLU A 174 6.40 25.44 1.17
CA GLU A 174 5.46 25.04 0.11
C GLU A 174 4.76 23.72 0.47
N MET A 175 5.50 22.73 0.94
CA MET A 175 4.90 21.47 1.41
C MET A 175 3.88 21.70 2.54
N ALA A 176 4.15 22.59 3.50
CA ALA A 176 3.21 22.94 4.56
C ALA A 176 1.89 23.53 4.01
N ARG A 177 1.97 24.33 2.93
CA ARG A 177 0.79 24.85 2.25
C ARG A 177 0.00 23.76 1.53
N ASP A 178 0.70 22.76 0.97
CA ASP A 178 0.06 21.62 0.35
C ASP A 178 -0.71 20.79 1.39
N GLU A 179 -0.10 20.51 2.57
CA GLU A 179 -0.79 19.80 3.66
C GLU A 179 -2.05 20.57 4.14
N ALA A 180 -1.96 21.90 4.26
CA ALA A 180 -3.11 22.73 4.61
C ALA A 180 -4.23 22.65 3.56
N ARG A 181 -3.87 22.58 2.28
CA ARG A 181 -4.81 22.35 1.18
C ARG A 181 -5.44 20.97 1.23
N HIS A 182 -4.65 19.93 1.51
CA HIS A 182 -5.15 18.57 1.71
C HIS A 182 -6.15 18.51 2.86
N GLY A 183 -5.80 19.07 4.03
CA GLY A 183 -6.70 19.11 5.20
C GLY A 183 -8.04 19.77 4.90
N LYS A 184 -8.02 20.93 4.22
CA LYS A 184 -9.25 21.62 3.81
C LYS A 184 -10.07 20.84 2.79
N ALA A 185 -9.42 20.19 1.83
CA ALA A 185 -10.10 19.36 0.84
C ALA A 185 -10.78 18.15 1.51
N LEU A 186 -10.08 17.44 2.39
CA LEU A 186 -10.62 16.30 3.13
C LEU A 186 -11.78 16.73 4.04
N GLN A 187 -11.67 17.88 4.73
CA GLN A 187 -12.74 18.45 5.53
C GLN A 187 -13.99 18.74 4.69
N GLY A 188 -13.81 19.41 3.54
CA GLY A 188 -14.93 19.70 2.64
C GLY A 188 -15.59 18.42 2.09
N LEU A 189 -14.82 17.37 1.81
CA LEU A 189 -15.37 16.07 1.42
C LEU A 189 -16.13 15.39 2.57
N LEU A 190 -15.61 15.47 3.79
CA LEU A 190 -16.27 14.94 4.99
C LEU A 190 -17.63 15.62 5.19
N GLU A 191 -17.67 16.94 5.14
CA GLU A 191 -18.90 17.73 5.27
C GLU A 191 -19.91 17.43 4.16
N ARG A 192 -19.43 17.33 2.92
CA ARG A 192 -20.29 17.08 1.75
C ARG A 192 -20.98 15.73 1.77
N TYR A 193 -20.29 14.67 2.17
CA TYR A 193 -20.81 13.31 2.06
C TYR A 193 -21.31 12.72 3.36
N PHE A 194 -20.91 13.28 4.50
CA PHE A 194 -21.16 12.69 5.81
C PHE A 194 -21.56 13.72 6.89
N GLY A 195 -21.72 14.98 6.51
CA GLY A 195 -22.21 16.09 7.36
C GLY A 195 -23.74 16.15 7.46
#